data_26b016854355ea4bb6d1ce5cc511b9e3
#
_entry.id   26b016854355ea4bb6d1ce5cc511b9e3
#
_cell.length_a   1.000
_cell.length_b   1.000
_cell.length_c   1.000
_cell.angle_alpha   90.00
_cell.angle_beta   90.00
_cell.angle_gamma   90.00
#
_symmetry.space_group_name_H-M   'P 1'
#
loop_
_entity.id
_entity.type
_entity.pdbx_description
1 polymer ?
#
loop_
_entity_poly.entity_id
_entity_poly.type
_entity_poly.pdbx_seq_one_letter_code
_entity_poly.pdbx_strand_id
1 'polypeptide(L)'
;MIRRACLTLLLLLSATAVRAQDVRAIDKLMADTMRQWQIPGAAVAIVKDDKVVFLKGYGERETGGAAVTPDTLFQIASTSKAFTSTALAMLVDEKKLKWDDRLGKHVQYIRFDDPCVDSMLTVRDAVSHRTGLARQDELWDNTPLTREDVLRAIGQVRPVRSFRSGYGYHNIMFIAAGEAVASASGIPWDDFVRTRIFAPLGMTRTFTADEDFTRSEHAVGYRWDSRAQRPVVQAPIDTKTLGAGGAIKSTARDMANWLRFHLANGELNGRRLVSAEALNETKTPQTIIRVEGGTKESNPETLLEAYGMGWVVQDYRGELLVSHSGSLNGFRTHVDLLPRMNAGFVVLINVGRSYATVALRNALTDLLMGKPSRDWNAYYLGLDRKSVEEEEKTRKEREAKRHANTSPSRDLTAYAGTYESRAYGPLTIALEDEALVLRWSRMTIPLVHYHYDTFLAVDEVADVDELAPFALNTAGDVQSVTLWGQTFVKN
;
A
#
# COMPACT_ATOMS: atom_id res chain seq x y z
N MET A 1 -27.48 -66.64 6.42
CA MET A 1 -26.73 -65.73 5.56
C MET A 1 -27.56 -64.50 5.31
N ILE A 2 -27.66 -63.57 6.18
CA ILE A 2 -28.19 -62.19 5.93
C ILE A 2 -27.86 -61.40 7.20
N ARG A 3 -26.69 -60.76 7.24
CA ARG A 3 -26.31 -59.74 8.26
C ARG A 3 -24.92 -59.21 7.93
N ARG A 4 -24.73 -58.53 6.81
CA ARG A 4 -23.53 -57.66 6.53
C ARG A 4 -23.86 -56.77 5.35
N ALA A 5 -24.72 -55.78 5.53
CA ALA A 5 -24.91 -54.72 4.53
C ALA A 5 -25.66 -53.53 5.10
N CYS A 6 -25.15 -52.91 6.17
CA CYS A 6 -25.68 -51.65 6.69
C CYS A 6 -24.63 -50.85 7.52
N LEU A 7 -23.35 -50.83 7.07
CA LEU A 7 -22.33 -50.04 7.79
C LEU A 7 -21.38 -49.26 6.87
N THR A 8 -21.80 -48.90 5.66
CA THR A 8 -20.92 -48.19 4.72
C THR A 8 -21.56 -46.95 4.04
N LEU A 9 -22.49 -46.30 4.74
CA LEU A 9 -23.12 -45.08 4.15
C LEU A 9 -23.25 -43.91 5.14
N LEU A 10 -22.30 -43.73 6.06
CA LEU A 10 -22.33 -42.62 7.04
C LEU A 10 -21.01 -41.84 7.13
N LEU A 11 -20.13 -41.93 6.15
CA LEU A 11 -18.81 -41.31 6.17
C LEU A 11 -18.50 -40.37 4.99
N LEU A 12 -19.50 -39.85 4.27
CA LEU A 12 -19.29 -38.93 3.13
C LEU A 12 -20.18 -37.70 3.14
N LEU A 13 -20.44 -37.08 4.29
CA LEU A 13 -21.13 -35.79 4.38
C LEU A 13 -20.50 -34.90 5.45
N SER A 14 -19.15 -34.84 5.49
CA SER A 14 -18.45 -33.68 6.04
C SER A 14 -18.20 -32.65 4.93
N ALA A 15 -19.24 -32.27 4.20
CA ALA A 15 -19.23 -31.07 3.39
C ALA A 15 -19.05 -29.90 4.35
N THR A 16 -17.95 -29.18 4.20
CA THR A 16 -17.49 -27.99 4.92
C THR A 16 -18.47 -26.81 4.73
N ALA A 17 -19.69 -26.93 5.20
CA ALA A 17 -20.55 -25.78 5.41
C ALA A 17 -19.93 -24.98 6.57
N VAL A 18 -19.59 -23.70 6.37
CA VAL A 18 -19.31 -22.76 7.46
C VAL A 18 -20.49 -22.88 8.41
N ARG A 19 -20.21 -23.28 9.66
CA ARG A 19 -21.28 -23.52 10.64
C ARG A 19 -21.97 -22.18 10.91
N ALA A 20 -23.27 -22.17 11.14
CA ALA A 20 -24.01 -20.94 11.50
C ALA A 20 -23.38 -20.22 12.71
N GLN A 21 -22.62 -20.94 13.53
CA GLN A 21 -21.84 -20.40 14.63
C GLN A 21 -20.65 -19.56 14.15
N ASP A 22 -19.97 -19.97 13.08
CA ASP A 22 -18.82 -19.26 12.52
C ASP A 22 -19.28 -17.93 11.87
N VAL A 23 -20.41 -17.95 11.14
CA VAL A 23 -21.02 -16.73 10.57
C VAL A 23 -21.34 -15.72 11.65
N ARG A 24 -21.96 -16.16 12.77
CA ARG A 24 -22.27 -15.26 13.90
C ARG A 24 -21.02 -14.72 14.59
N ALA A 25 -19.97 -15.54 14.67
CA ALA A 25 -18.68 -15.09 15.21
C ALA A 25 -18.03 -14.00 14.35
N ILE A 26 -18.06 -14.16 13.02
CA ILE A 26 -17.58 -13.13 12.07
C ILE A 26 -18.41 -11.87 12.18
N ASP A 27 -19.75 -11.97 12.19
CA ASP A 27 -20.64 -10.80 12.32
C ASP A 27 -20.36 -10.03 13.62
N LYS A 28 -20.20 -10.74 14.74
CA LYS A 28 -19.87 -10.14 16.03
C LYS A 28 -18.48 -9.45 15.98
N LEU A 29 -17.48 -10.13 15.44
CA LEU A 29 -16.12 -9.56 15.28
C LEU A 29 -16.16 -8.28 14.47
N MET A 30 -16.83 -8.27 13.33
CA MET A 30 -16.96 -7.09 12.47
C MET A 30 -17.67 -5.95 13.18
N ALA A 31 -18.82 -6.21 13.82
CA ALA A 31 -19.59 -5.19 14.55
C ALA A 31 -18.77 -4.58 15.71
N ASP A 32 -18.07 -5.42 16.48
CA ASP A 32 -17.24 -4.97 17.59
C ASP A 32 -16.04 -4.14 17.11
N THR A 33 -15.37 -4.57 16.06
CA THR A 33 -14.24 -3.84 15.48
C THR A 33 -14.70 -2.51 14.91
N MET A 34 -15.74 -2.48 14.09
CA MET A 34 -16.26 -1.24 13.51
C MET A 34 -16.61 -0.21 14.57
N ARG A 35 -17.27 -0.63 15.65
CA ARG A 35 -17.61 0.24 16.77
C ARG A 35 -16.37 0.78 17.48
N GLN A 36 -15.39 -0.09 17.81
CA GLN A 36 -14.20 0.30 18.57
C GLN A 36 -13.26 1.20 17.76
N TRP A 37 -13.15 0.97 16.46
CA TRP A 37 -12.30 1.73 15.54
C TRP A 37 -13.02 2.86 14.82
N GLN A 38 -14.33 3.04 15.06
CA GLN A 38 -15.17 4.02 14.40
C GLN A 38 -15.09 3.94 12.86
N ILE A 39 -15.20 2.72 12.33
CA ILE A 39 -15.15 2.44 10.89
C ILE A 39 -16.54 2.73 10.29
N PRO A 40 -16.69 3.71 9.36
CA PRO A 40 -17.99 4.00 8.75
C PRO A 40 -18.51 2.85 7.89
N GLY A 41 -17.66 2.24 7.09
CA GLY A 41 -18.04 1.17 6.18
C GLY A 41 -16.96 0.12 5.99
N ALA A 42 -17.38 -1.13 5.81
CA ALA A 42 -16.47 -2.27 5.57
C ALA A 42 -17.13 -3.32 4.67
N ALA A 43 -16.28 -4.10 3.96
CA ALA A 43 -16.72 -5.30 3.25
C ALA A 43 -15.72 -6.43 3.47
N VAL A 44 -16.24 -7.66 3.59
CA VAL A 44 -15.44 -8.86 3.85
C VAL A 44 -15.87 -9.98 2.91
N ALA A 45 -14.88 -10.69 2.35
CA ALA A 45 -15.10 -11.98 1.70
C ALA A 45 -14.15 -13.02 2.29
N ILE A 46 -14.65 -14.24 2.49
CA ILE A 46 -13.86 -15.40 2.92
C ILE A 46 -14.09 -16.54 1.94
N VAL A 47 -12.99 -17.11 1.49
CA VAL A 47 -12.97 -18.27 0.60
C VAL A 47 -12.36 -19.45 1.36
N LYS A 48 -12.94 -20.63 1.20
CA LYS A 48 -12.39 -21.89 1.68
C LYS A 48 -12.79 -23.03 0.73
N ASP A 49 -11.82 -23.87 0.40
CA ASP A 49 -12.03 -25.04 -0.50
C ASP A 49 -12.75 -24.66 -1.80
N ASP A 50 -12.23 -23.62 -2.46
CA ASP A 50 -12.75 -23.01 -3.70
C ASP A 50 -14.18 -22.43 -3.61
N LYS A 51 -14.73 -22.26 -2.42
CA LYS A 51 -16.07 -21.70 -2.20
C LYS A 51 -16.00 -20.39 -1.47
N VAL A 52 -16.82 -19.43 -1.90
CA VAL A 52 -17.08 -18.21 -1.13
C VAL A 52 -17.98 -18.60 0.05
N VAL A 53 -17.40 -18.71 1.24
CA VAL A 53 -18.10 -19.18 2.45
C VAL A 53 -18.67 -18.05 3.28
N PHE A 54 -18.17 -16.82 3.06
CA PHE A 54 -18.70 -15.60 3.66
C PHE A 54 -18.50 -14.43 2.70
N LEU A 55 -19.53 -13.56 2.57
CA LEU A 55 -19.49 -12.37 1.71
C LEU A 55 -20.52 -11.35 2.18
N LYS A 56 -20.04 -10.23 2.76
CA LYS A 56 -20.94 -9.25 3.37
C LYS A 56 -20.34 -7.84 3.44
N GLY A 57 -21.22 -6.82 3.26
CA GLY A 57 -20.94 -5.44 3.56
C GLY A 57 -21.50 -5.04 4.93
N TYR A 58 -20.92 -4.00 5.54
CA TYR A 58 -21.26 -3.49 6.86
C TYR A 58 -21.18 -1.97 6.86
N GLY A 59 -22.05 -1.32 7.62
CA GLY A 59 -22.06 0.14 7.76
C GLY A 59 -22.47 0.85 6.47
N GLU A 60 -21.95 2.05 6.26
CA GLU A 60 -22.37 2.98 5.22
C GLU A 60 -21.22 3.31 4.29
N ARG A 61 -21.52 3.55 3.01
CA ARG A 61 -20.54 3.99 2.02
C ARG A 61 -19.99 5.39 2.35
N GLU A 62 -20.87 6.21 2.85
CA GLU A 62 -20.63 7.54 3.39
C GLU A 62 -21.52 7.69 4.63
N THR A 63 -21.07 8.39 5.65
CA THR A 63 -21.82 8.61 6.89
C THR A 63 -23.16 9.29 6.60
N GLY A 64 -24.27 8.66 7.01
CA GLY A 64 -25.64 9.08 6.68
C GLY A 64 -26.09 8.71 5.26
N GLY A 65 -25.30 7.95 4.53
CA GLY A 65 -25.57 7.54 3.16
C GLY A 65 -26.06 6.10 3.02
N ALA A 66 -25.90 5.55 1.82
CA ALA A 66 -26.33 4.19 1.51
C ALA A 66 -25.41 3.13 2.14
N ALA A 67 -26.00 1.96 2.45
CA ALA A 67 -25.27 0.84 3.03
C ALA A 67 -24.15 0.33 2.12
N VAL A 68 -23.06 -0.14 2.72
CA VAL A 68 -22.04 -0.94 2.05
C VAL A 68 -22.60 -2.31 1.70
N THR A 69 -22.38 -2.72 0.47
CA THR A 69 -22.74 -4.05 -0.05
C THR A 69 -21.46 -4.81 -0.45
N PRO A 70 -21.54 -6.12 -0.72
CA PRO A 70 -20.41 -6.86 -1.32
C PRO A 70 -19.92 -6.30 -2.66
N ASP A 71 -20.73 -5.50 -3.34
CA ASP A 71 -20.48 -4.91 -4.64
C ASP A 71 -20.07 -3.43 -4.57
N THR A 72 -19.96 -2.87 -3.36
CA THR A 72 -19.42 -1.53 -3.13
C THR A 72 -17.93 -1.50 -3.47
N LEU A 73 -17.52 -0.52 -4.26
CA LEU A 73 -16.12 -0.30 -4.64
C LEU A 73 -15.33 0.35 -3.51
N PHE A 74 -14.13 -0.16 -3.30
CA PHE A 74 -13.10 0.42 -2.43
C PHE A 74 -11.79 0.57 -3.22
N GLN A 75 -10.97 1.52 -2.87
CA GLN A 75 -9.58 1.54 -3.32
C GLN A 75 -8.82 0.43 -2.58
N ILE A 76 -8.25 -0.52 -3.34
CA ILE A 76 -7.50 -1.62 -2.73
C ILE A 76 -6.01 -1.32 -2.56
N ALA A 77 -5.59 -0.14 -3.03
CA ALA A 77 -4.26 0.41 -2.81
C ALA A 77 -3.14 -0.59 -3.13
N SER A 78 -2.17 -0.74 -2.24
CA SER A 78 -0.98 -1.59 -2.46
C SER A 78 -1.25 -3.08 -2.66
N THR A 79 -2.45 -3.59 -2.39
CA THR A 79 -2.80 -4.96 -2.79
C THR A 79 -2.82 -5.12 -4.32
N SER A 80 -2.85 -4.00 -5.09
CA SER A 80 -2.63 -3.95 -6.54
C SER A 80 -1.29 -4.53 -6.98
N LYS A 81 -0.27 -4.49 -6.10
CA LYS A 81 1.08 -5.00 -6.39
C LYS A 81 1.07 -6.49 -6.74
N ALA A 82 0.21 -7.26 -6.10
CA ALA A 82 0.04 -8.67 -6.40
C ALA A 82 -0.49 -8.92 -7.83
N PHE A 83 -1.35 -8.04 -8.33
CA PHE A 83 -1.83 -8.10 -9.73
C PHE A 83 -0.71 -7.78 -10.71
N THR A 84 0.14 -6.79 -10.40
CA THR A 84 1.31 -6.45 -11.21
C THR A 84 2.29 -7.62 -11.28
N SER A 85 2.59 -8.24 -10.13
CA SER A 85 3.47 -9.41 -10.09
C SER A 85 2.87 -10.62 -10.80
N THR A 86 1.54 -10.80 -10.74
CA THR A 86 0.84 -11.84 -11.52
C THR A 86 0.93 -11.55 -13.03
N ALA A 87 0.78 -10.29 -13.45
CA ALA A 87 0.96 -9.90 -14.86
C ALA A 87 2.38 -10.23 -15.36
N LEU A 88 3.41 -9.92 -14.55
CA LEU A 88 4.80 -10.30 -14.85
C LEU A 88 4.97 -11.82 -14.89
N ALA A 89 4.38 -12.57 -13.93
CA ALA A 89 4.42 -14.04 -13.91
C ALA A 89 3.82 -14.65 -15.17
N MET A 90 2.70 -14.10 -15.67
CA MET A 90 2.09 -14.52 -16.94
C MET A 90 3.06 -14.30 -18.12
N LEU A 91 3.76 -13.17 -18.16
CA LEU A 91 4.72 -12.86 -19.21
C LEU A 91 6.00 -13.71 -19.12
N VAL A 92 6.41 -14.09 -17.90
CA VAL A 92 7.50 -15.06 -17.68
C VAL A 92 7.09 -16.43 -18.19
N ASP A 93 5.89 -16.87 -17.88
CA ASP A 93 5.32 -18.15 -18.34
C ASP A 93 5.21 -18.19 -19.88
N GLU A 94 4.84 -17.07 -20.50
CA GLU A 94 4.82 -16.85 -21.94
C GLU A 94 6.24 -16.67 -22.57
N LYS A 95 7.31 -16.67 -21.77
CA LYS A 95 8.70 -16.47 -22.20
C LYS A 95 8.96 -15.10 -22.85
N LYS A 96 8.13 -14.08 -22.56
CA LYS A 96 8.27 -12.73 -23.09
C LYS A 96 9.23 -11.86 -22.26
N LEU A 97 9.43 -12.21 -20.98
CA LEU A 97 10.46 -11.64 -20.11
C LEU A 97 10.96 -12.70 -19.12
N LYS A 98 12.04 -12.40 -18.41
CA LYS A 98 12.58 -13.20 -17.31
C LYS A 98 12.60 -12.34 -16.04
N TRP A 99 12.40 -12.95 -14.87
CA TRP A 99 12.53 -12.27 -13.60
C TRP A 99 13.87 -11.55 -13.42
N ASP A 100 14.93 -12.16 -13.93
CA ASP A 100 16.29 -11.68 -13.81
C ASP A 100 16.78 -10.88 -15.05
N ASP A 101 15.87 -10.53 -15.98
CA ASP A 101 16.14 -9.53 -17.00
C ASP A 101 16.44 -8.19 -16.30
N ARG A 102 17.42 -7.45 -16.80
CA ARG A 102 17.70 -6.09 -16.35
C ARG A 102 16.47 -5.21 -16.61
N LEU A 103 16.06 -4.42 -15.62
CA LEU A 103 14.90 -3.55 -15.75
C LEU A 103 15.04 -2.58 -16.93
N GLY A 104 16.24 -2.00 -17.12
CA GLY A 104 16.56 -1.10 -18.23
C GLY A 104 16.45 -1.71 -19.63
N LYS A 105 16.34 -3.04 -19.75
CA LYS A 105 16.01 -3.72 -21.04
C LYS A 105 14.57 -3.45 -21.45
N HIS A 106 13.67 -3.38 -20.47
CA HIS A 106 12.22 -3.20 -20.67
C HIS A 106 11.80 -1.75 -20.51
N VAL A 107 12.45 -0.99 -19.63
CA VAL A 107 12.18 0.43 -19.35
C VAL A 107 13.42 1.23 -19.74
N GLN A 108 13.60 1.49 -21.03
CA GLN A 108 14.84 2.02 -21.60
C GLN A 108 15.19 3.42 -21.15
N TYR A 109 14.21 4.22 -20.72
CA TYR A 109 14.41 5.60 -20.28
C TYR A 109 14.77 5.71 -18.79
N ILE A 110 14.69 4.64 -18.00
CA ILE A 110 15.14 4.65 -16.61
C ILE A 110 16.66 4.52 -16.55
N ARG A 111 17.31 5.42 -15.82
CA ARG A 111 18.76 5.41 -15.57
C ARG A 111 19.00 5.82 -14.14
N PHE A 112 19.91 5.14 -13.47
CA PHE A 112 20.28 5.43 -12.10
C PHE A 112 21.66 6.04 -12.00
N ASP A 113 21.79 7.11 -11.21
CA ASP A 113 23.09 7.73 -10.92
C ASP A 113 24.04 6.76 -10.18
N ASP A 114 23.49 5.80 -9.41
CA ASP A 114 24.26 4.71 -8.80
C ASP A 114 24.60 3.64 -9.85
N PRO A 115 25.89 3.41 -10.18
CA PRO A 115 26.29 2.47 -11.23
C PRO A 115 25.91 1.01 -10.93
N CYS A 116 25.86 0.61 -9.65
CA CYS A 116 25.44 -0.74 -9.25
C CYS A 116 23.95 -0.94 -9.53
N VAL A 117 23.12 0.01 -9.11
CA VAL A 117 21.68 -0.03 -9.37
C VAL A 117 21.44 -0.02 -10.88
N ASP A 118 22.04 0.91 -11.64
CA ASP A 118 21.82 1.03 -13.08
C ASP A 118 22.20 -0.23 -13.85
N SER A 119 23.35 -0.84 -13.48
CA SER A 119 23.87 -2.01 -14.19
C SER A 119 23.23 -3.34 -13.77
N MET A 120 22.69 -3.46 -12.55
CA MET A 120 22.32 -4.75 -11.95
C MET A 120 20.83 -4.90 -11.60
N LEU A 121 20.06 -3.80 -11.59
CA LEU A 121 18.64 -3.83 -11.22
C LEU A 121 17.84 -4.70 -12.18
N THR A 122 17.18 -5.72 -11.63
CA THR A 122 16.34 -6.65 -12.40
C THR A 122 14.84 -6.37 -12.19
N VAL A 123 13.99 -6.98 -13.01
CA VAL A 123 12.52 -6.99 -12.83
C VAL A 123 12.17 -7.55 -11.44
N ARG A 124 12.84 -8.63 -11.01
CA ARG A 124 12.68 -9.22 -9.67
C ARG A 124 12.99 -8.21 -8.56
N ASP A 125 14.07 -7.46 -8.68
CA ASP A 125 14.45 -6.45 -7.67
C ASP A 125 13.40 -5.34 -7.54
N ALA A 126 12.85 -4.90 -8.67
CA ALA A 126 11.84 -3.85 -8.70
C ALA A 126 10.57 -4.23 -7.91
N VAL A 127 10.16 -5.50 -7.94
CA VAL A 127 8.95 -5.98 -7.28
C VAL A 127 9.18 -6.67 -5.92
N SER A 128 10.42 -6.62 -5.39
CA SER A 128 10.78 -7.27 -4.11
C SER A 128 11.31 -6.32 -3.05
N HIS A 129 11.22 -4.99 -3.25
CA HIS A 129 11.58 -3.96 -2.27
C HIS A 129 13.01 -4.06 -1.72
N ARG A 130 13.99 -4.36 -2.58
CA ARG A 130 15.40 -4.52 -2.19
C ARG A 130 16.37 -3.63 -2.96
N THR A 131 15.87 -2.58 -3.60
CA THR A 131 16.69 -1.68 -4.44
C THR A 131 17.62 -0.77 -3.64
N GLY A 132 17.32 -0.51 -2.38
CA GLY A 132 18.05 0.43 -1.54
C GLY A 132 17.68 1.90 -1.76
N LEU A 133 16.82 2.20 -2.73
CA LEU A 133 16.36 3.56 -3.02
C LEU A 133 15.47 4.11 -1.90
N ALA A 134 15.47 5.43 -1.72
CA ALA A 134 14.54 6.13 -0.85
C ALA A 134 13.12 6.10 -1.43
N ARG A 135 12.12 6.16 -0.59
CA ARG A 135 10.70 5.95 -0.97
C ARG A 135 10.17 6.99 -1.95
N GLN A 136 10.36 8.28 -1.69
CA GLN A 136 10.04 9.43 -2.56
C GLN A 136 8.61 9.41 -3.12
N ASP A 137 7.62 9.22 -2.25
CA ASP A 137 6.22 9.11 -2.68
C ASP A 137 5.68 10.45 -3.21
N GLU A 138 6.25 11.57 -2.84
CA GLU A 138 5.91 12.90 -3.32
C GLU A 138 5.98 12.99 -4.86
N LEU A 139 6.87 12.23 -5.49
CA LEU A 139 7.01 12.22 -6.95
C LEU A 139 5.77 11.70 -7.69
N TRP A 140 4.96 10.85 -7.08
CA TRP A 140 3.74 10.31 -7.71
C TRP A 140 2.45 10.76 -7.03
N ASP A 141 2.51 11.17 -5.75
CA ASP A 141 1.32 11.56 -4.99
C ASP A 141 0.93 13.02 -5.31
N ASN A 142 -0.32 13.21 -5.70
CA ASN A 142 -0.89 14.52 -6.03
C ASN A 142 -0.04 15.36 -6.99
N THR A 143 0.52 14.76 -8.04
CA THR A 143 1.42 15.37 -9.01
C THR A 143 0.87 15.28 -10.43
N PRO A 144 1.18 16.25 -11.34
CA PRO A 144 0.90 16.13 -12.76
C PRO A 144 1.95 15.31 -13.52
N LEU A 145 3.00 14.82 -12.85
CA LEU A 145 4.08 14.06 -13.48
C LEU A 145 3.53 12.76 -14.10
N THR A 146 4.03 12.45 -15.28
CA THR A 146 3.75 11.15 -15.92
C THR A 146 4.53 10.03 -15.25
N ARG A 147 4.18 8.77 -15.51
CA ARG A 147 4.96 7.60 -15.05
C ARG A 147 6.41 7.68 -15.52
N GLU A 148 6.64 8.12 -16.77
CA GLU A 148 7.98 8.31 -17.31
C GLU A 148 8.77 9.38 -16.54
N ASP A 149 8.15 10.55 -16.26
CA ASP A 149 8.81 11.61 -15.49
C ASP A 149 9.23 11.12 -14.11
N VAL A 150 8.33 10.42 -13.40
CA VAL A 150 8.63 9.83 -12.08
C VAL A 150 9.78 8.82 -12.15
N LEU A 151 9.82 7.99 -13.20
CA LEU A 151 10.88 6.99 -13.37
C LEU A 151 12.23 7.61 -13.79
N ARG A 152 12.22 8.72 -14.50
CA ARG A 152 13.44 9.52 -14.75
C ARG A 152 13.92 10.19 -13.47
N ALA A 153 13.01 10.75 -12.69
CA ALA A 153 13.28 11.43 -11.43
C ALA A 153 13.93 10.50 -10.39
N ILE A 154 13.32 9.32 -10.14
CA ILE A 154 13.84 8.38 -9.14
C ILE A 154 15.24 7.86 -9.45
N GLY A 155 15.63 7.83 -10.72
CA GLY A 155 16.97 7.45 -11.13
C GLY A 155 18.07 8.40 -10.65
N GLN A 156 17.70 9.63 -10.30
CA GLN A 156 18.61 10.68 -9.82
C GLN A 156 18.64 10.77 -8.29
N VAL A 157 17.80 10.00 -7.60
CA VAL A 157 17.78 9.95 -6.14
C VAL A 157 18.86 8.97 -5.66
N ARG A 158 19.70 9.44 -4.72
CA ARG A 158 20.74 8.58 -4.12
C ARG A 158 20.10 7.48 -3.28
N PRO A 159 20.60 6.23 -3.39
CA PRO A 159 20.19 5.16 -2.50
C PRO A 159 20.50 5.50 -1.03
N VAL A 160 19.57 5.17 -0.13
CA VAL A 160 19.74 5.35 1.32
C VAL A 160 20.37 4.13 1.99
N ARG A 161 20.53 3.05 1.25
CA ARG A 161 21.25 1.82 1.65
C ARG A 161 21.83 1.11 0.44
N SER A 162 22.78 0.21 0.66
CA SER A 162 23.40 -0.56 -0.42
C SER A 162 22.36 -1.42 -1.16
N PHE A 163 22.54 -1.57 -2.45
CA PHE A 163 21.70 -2.40 -3.31
C PHE A 163 21.58 -3.83 -2.78
N ARG A 164 20.36 -4.35 -2.69
CA ARG A 164 20.02 -5.70 -2.17
C ARG A 164 20.41 -5.95 -0.70
N SER A 165 20.78 -4.93 0.08
CA SER A 165 21.22 -5.14 1.48
C SER A 165 20.08 -5.33 2.48
N GLY A 166 18.84 -5.09 2.08
CA GLY A 166 17.68 -5.25 2.96
C GLY A 166 16.38 -4.70 2.39
N TYR A 167 15.33 -4.86 3.16
CA TYR A 167 13.99 -4.41 2.82
C TYR A 167 13.86 -2.88 2.88
N GLY A 168 13.26 -2.31 1.85
CA GLY A 168 12.90 -0.89 1.77
C GLY A 168 11.73 -0.70 0.83
N TYR A 169 10.52 -0.53 1.41
CA TYR A 169 9.28 -0.42 0.66
C TYR A 169 9.32 0.73 -0.36
N HIS A 170 8.96 0.46 -1.62
CA HIS A 170 9.11 1.41 -2.70
C HIS A 170 7.98 1.31 -3.74
N ASN A 171 7.12 2.32 -3.81
CA ASN A 171 5.99 2.33 -4.75
C ASN A 171 6.44 2.54 -6.20
N ILE A 172 7.41 3.44 -6.44
CA ILE A 172 7.83 3.83 -7.80
C ILE A 172 8.42 2.65 -8.57
N MET A 173 9.08 1.70 -7.90
CA MET A 173 9.57 0.49 -8.56
C MET A 173 8.46 -0.42 -9.09
N PHE A 174 7.27 -0.38 -8.50
CA PHE A 174 6.09 -1.04 -9.07
C PHE A 174 5.51 -0.28 -10.26
N ILE A 175 5.66 1.07 -10.32
CA ILE A 175 5.39 1.83 -11.55
C ILE A 175 6.30 1.31 -12.68
N ALA A 176 7.61 1.19 -12.41
CA ALA A 176 8.56 0.62 -13.37
C ALA A 176 8.23 -0.83 -13.79
N ALA A 177 7.73 -1.64 -12.85
CA ALA A 177 7.25 -3.00 -13.15
C ALA A 177 6.03 -2.98 -14.09
N GLY A 178 5.12 -2.02 -13.92
CA GLY A 178 3.99 -1.79 -14.85
C GLY A 178 4.46 -1.43 -16.27
N GLU A 179 5.46 -0.58 -16.37
CA GLU A 179 6.07 -0.23 -17.66
C GLU A 179 6.81 -1.43 -18.29
N ALA A 180 7.41 -2.31 -17.48
CA ALA A 180 7.98 -3.56 -17.97
C ALA A 180 6.90 -4.52 -18.50
N VAL A 181 5.71 -4.59 -17.86
CA VAL A 181 4.55 -5.31 -18.40
C VAL A 181 4.14 -4.73 -19.73
N ALA A 182 4.02 -3.41 -19.85
CA ALA A 182 3.65 -2.75 -21.10
C ALA A 182 4.65 -3.02 -22.22
N SER A 183 5.94 -2.90 -21.95
CA SER A 183 7.01 -3.17 -22.90
C SER A 183 7.01 -4.63 -23.39
N ALA A 184 6.88 -5.60 -22.49
CA ALA A 184 6.94 -7.01 -22.82
C ALA A 184 5.66 -7.54 -23.49
N SER A 185 4.50 -6.92 -23.20
CA SER A 185 3.21 -7.35 -23.75
C SER A 185 2.77 -6.59 -25.02
N GLY A 186 3.28 -5.36 -25.20
CA GLY A 186 2.85 -4.45 -26.27
C GLY A 186 1.57 -3.68 -25.94
N ILE A 187 1.00 -3.78 -24.73
CA ILE A 187 -0.18 -3.05 -24.30
C ILE A 187 0.03 -2.43 -22.92
N PRO A 188 -0.56 -1.26 -22.60
CA PRO A 188 -0.42 -0.65 -21.29
C PRO A 188 -0.80 -1.58 -20.14
N TRP A 189 -0.15 -1.42 -18.98
CA TRP A 189 -0.44 -2.24 -17.79
C TRP A 189 -1.93 -2.24 -17.41
N ASP A 190 -2.58 -1.10 -17.50
CA ASP A 190 -4.01 -0.93 -17.21
C ASP A 190 -4.88 -1.84 -18.10
N ASP A 191 -4.61 -1.86 -19.39
CA ASP A 191 -5.29 -2.74 -20.35
C ASP A 191 -4.91 -4.20 -20.17
N PHE A 192 -3.66 -4.47 -19.82
CA PHE A 192 -3.21 -5.84 -19.56
C PHE A 192 -3.97 -6.45 -18.38
N VAL A 193 -4.02 -5.78 -17.22
CA VAL A 193 -4.73 -6.34 -16.07
C VAL A 193 -6.23 -6.44 -16.32
N ARG A 194 -6.83 -5.45 -16.99
CA ARG A 194 -8.24 -5.46 -17.35
C ARG A 194 -8.61 -6.64 -18.25
N THR A 195 -7.84 -6.87 -19.33
CA THR A 195 -8.18 -7.89 -20.34
C THR A 195 -7.67 -9.28 -20.00
N ARG A 196 -6.53 -9.37 -19.31
CA ARG A 196 -5.84 -10.63 -19.06
C ARG A 196 -6.06 -11.18 -17.64
N ILE A 197 -6.51 -10.35 -16.69
CA ILE A 197 -6.75 -10.77 -15.30
C ILE A 197 -8.21 -10.53 -14.93
N PHE A 198 -8.70 -9.28 -14.92
CA PHE A 198 -10.04 -8.97 -14.41
C PHE A 198 -11.14 -9.69 -15.20
N ALA A 199 -11.16 -9.52 -16.51
CA ALA A 199 -12.18 -10.11 -17.36
C ALA A 199 -12.20 -11.65 -17.30
N PRO A 200 -11.07 -12.39 -17.41
CA PRO A 200 -11.05 -13.84 -17.27
C PRO A 200 -11.46 -14.37 -15.90
N LEU A 201 -11.20 -13.58 -14.82
CA LEU A 201 -11.60 -13.93 -13.45
C LEU A 201 -13.03 -13.49 -13.11
N GLY A 202 -13.76 -12.85 -14.05
CA GLY A 202 -15.10 -12.36 -13.80
C GLY A 202 -15.14 -11.20 -12.78
N MET A 203 -14.05 -10.44 -12.65
CA MET A 203 -13.94 -9.26 -11.78
C MET A 203 -14.51 -8.03 -12.53
N THR A 204 -15.82 -8.03 -12.71
CA THR A 204 -16.52 -7.07 -13.58
C THR A 204 -16.68 -5.68 -12.97
N ARG A 205 -16.45 -5.54 -11.67
CA ARG A 205 -16.47 -4.27 -10.94
C ARG A 205 -15.08 -3.94 -10.38
N THR A 206 -14.03 -4.21 -11.17
CA THR A 206 -12.63 -3.92 -10.82
C THR A 206 -12.02 -3.03 -11.89
N PHE A 207 -11.47 -1.88 -11.49
CA PHE A 207 -10.99 -0.82 -12.38
C PHE A 207 -9.63 -0.31 -11.96
N THR A 208 -8.88 0.29 -12.91
CA THR A 208 -7.66 1.08 -12.62
C THR A 208 -7.93 2.58 -12.73
N ALA A 209 -8.90 3.00 -13.55
CA ALA A 209 -9.25 4.41 -13.76
C ALA A 209 -10.02 5.00 -12.58
N ASP A 210 -9.73 6.27 -12.25
CA ASP A 210 -10.41 7.01 -11.17
C ASP A 210 -11.83 7.44 -11.59
N GLU A 211 -12.04 7.73 -12.87
CA GLU A 211 -13.34 8.11 -13.42
C GLU A 211 -14.37 6.99 -13.31
N ASP A 212 -13.96 5.73 -13.50
CA ASP A 212 -14.85 4.58 -13.35
C ASP A 212 -15.24 4.37 -11.89
N PHE A 213 -14.32 4.64 -10.95
CA PHE A 213 -14.59 4.60 -9.53
C PHE A 213 -15.62 5.65 -9.12
N THR A 214 -15.41 6.91 -9.50
CA THR A 214 -16.29 8.04 -9.10
C THR A 214 -17.67 7.97 -9.72
N ARG A 215 -17.83 7.36 -10.91
CA ARG A 215 -19.13 7.15 -11.56
C ARG A 215 -19.90 5.94 -11.04
N SER A 216 -19.25 5.08 -10.28
CA SER A 216 -19.82 3.84 -9.76
C SER A 216 -20.25 3.96 -8.31
N GLU A 217 -20.99 2.98 -7.79
CA GLU A 217 -21.26 2.86 -6.37
C GLU A 217 -19.97 2.55 -5.61
N HIS A 218 -19.45 3.52 -4.89
CA HIS A 218 -18.19 3.42 -4.15
C HIS A 218 -18.32 3.90 -2.71
N ALA A 219 -17.38 3.50 -1.87
CA ALA A 219 -17.22 4.04 -0.53
C ALA A 219 -16.44 5.36 -0.57
N VAL A 220 -16.81 6.29 0.30
CA VAL A 220 -16.04 7.52 0.55
C VAL A 220 -14.92 7.21 1.55
N GLY A 221 -13.70 7.69 1.30
CA GLY A 221 -12.57 7.51 2.19
C GLY A 221 -12.55 8.50 3.34
N TYR A 222 -12.10 8.07 4.52
CA TYR A 222 -12.01 8.91 5.72
C TYR A 222 -10.59 8.85 6.29
N ARG A 223 -9.97 10.02 6.55
CA ARG A 223 -8.83 10.08 7.45
C ARG A 223 -9.27 10.02 8.91
N TRP A 224 -8.43 9.53 9.77
CA TRP A 224 -8.64 9.64 11.20
C TRP A 224 -8.10 10.97 11.71
N ASP A 225 -8.96 11.74 12.34
CA ASP A 225 -8.56 12.96 13.04
C ASP A 225 -8.27 12.61 14.50
N SER A 226 -7.01 12.57 14.86
CA SER A 226 -6.55 12.19 16.21
C SER A 226 -6.88 13.26 17.27
N ARG A 227 -7.09 14.52 16.88
CA ARG A 227 -7.50 15.60 17.79
C ARG A 227 -9.00 15.58 18.03
N ALA A 228 -9.78 15.48 16.96
CA ALA A 228 -11.25 15.41 17.04
C ALA A 228 -11.76 14.00 17.40
N GLN A 229 -10.89 12.97 17.43
CA GLN A 229 -11.21 11.57 17.72
C GLN A 229 -12.36 11.03 16.86
N ARG A 230 -12.34 11.34 15.56
CA ARG A 230 -13.38 10.95 14.62
C ARG A 230 -12.87 10.79 13.19
N PRO A 231 -13.57 10.00 12.35
CA PRO A 231 -13.31 9.99 10.93
C PRO A 231 -13.75 11.32 10.29
N VAL A 232 -12.92 11.83 9.36
CA VAL A 232 -13.19 13.03 8.56
C VAL A 232 -13.03 12.67 7.09
N VAL A 233 -13.96 13.09 6.25
CA VAL A 233 -13.92 12.81 4.80
C VAL A 233 -12.57 13.26 4.22
N GLN A 234 -11.96 12.38 3.48
CA GLN A 234 -10.72 12.66 2.78
C GLN A 234 -11.00 12.80 1.28
N ALA A 235 -10.49 13.86 0.67
CA ALA A 235 -10.60 14.05 -0.77
C ALA A 235 -9.90 12.89 -1.52
N PRO A 236 -10.48 12.39 -2.61
CA PRO A 236 -9.83 11.41 -3.45
C PRO A 236 -8.57 11.99 -4.10
N ILE A 237 -7.57 11.15 -4.31
CA ILE A 237 -6.36 11.49 -5.08
C ILE A 237 -6.41 10.90 -6.47
N ASP A 238 -5.67 11.54 -7.38
CA ASP A 238 -5.36 11.00 -8.71
C ASP A 238 -4.37 9.84 -8.58
N THR A 239 -4.79 8.62 -8.93
CA THR A 239 -3.95 7.42 -8.84
C THR A 239 -3.32 7.01 -10.17
N LYS A 240 -3.51 7.80 -11.24
CA LYS A 240 -3.08 7.48 -12.60
C LYS A 240 -1.57 7.24 -12.69
N THR A 241 -0.78 8.08 -12.05
CA THR A 241 0.69 7.95 -12.03
C THR A 241 1.12 6.76 -11.19
N LEU A 242 0.51 6.53 -10.03
CA LEU A 242 0.79 5.36 -9.19
C LEU A 242 0.53 4.02 -9.93
N GLY A 243 -0.53 3.94 -10.72
CA GLY A 243 -0.83 2.82 -11.60
C GLY A 243 -0.60 1.44 -10.96
N ALA A 244 0.37 0.71 -11.50
CA ALA A 244 0.76 -0.64 -11.08
C ALA A 244 1.18 -0.78 -9.61
N GLY A 245 1.50 0.34 -8.95
CA GLY A 245 1.84 0.38 -7.53
C GLY A 245 0.65 0.38 -6.58
N GLY A 246 -0.58 0.78 -7.06
CA GLY A 246 -1.69 0.92 -6.13
C GLY A 246 -3.01 1.45 -6.67
N ALA A 247 -3.22 1.55 -7.99
CA ALA A 247 -4.37 2.24 -8.56
C ALA A 247 -5.66 1.39 -8.66
N ILE A 248 -5.65 0.10 -8.32
CA ILE A 248 -6.83 -0.76 -8.50
C ILE A 248 -7.91 -0.42 -7.47
N LYS A 249 -9.15 -0.36 -7.96
CA LYS A 249 -10.38 -0.27 -7.20
C LYS A 249 -11.16 -1.56 -7.42
N SER A 250 -11.68 -2.17 -6.35
CA SER A 250 -12.37 -3.45 -6.44
C SER A 250 -13.44 -3.60 -5.37
N THR A 251 -14.18 -4.68 -5.42
CA THR A 251 -15.23 -5.06 -4.49
C THR A 251 -14.86 -6.32 -3.72
N ALA A 252 -15.50 -6.58 -2.59
CA ALA A 252 -15.29 -7.84 -1.86
C ALA A 252 -15.66 -9.06 -2.70
N ARG A 253 -16.69 -8.95 -3.55
CA ARG A 253 -17.11 -10.03 -4.47
C ARG A 253 -16.04 -10.34 -5.50
N ASP A 254 -15.50 -9.35 -6.17
CA ASP A 254 -14.47 -9.55 -7.19
C ASP A 254 -13.17 -10.07 -6.55
N MET A 255 -12.81 -9.54 -5.39
CA MET A 255 -11.66 -10.00 -4.64
C MET A 255 -11.80 -11.46 -4.14
N ALA A 256 -13.01 -11.97 -3.95
CA ALA A 256 -13.23 -13.39 -3.68
C ALA A 256 -12.77 -14.28 -4.86
N ASN A 257 -13.01 -13.85 -6.11
CA ASN A 257 -12.49 -14.56 -7.29
C ASN A 257 -10.97 -14.49 -7.36
N TRP A 258 -10.36 -13.35 -6.97
CA TRP A 258 -8.91 -13.21 -6.85
C TRP A 258 -8.31 -14.18 -5.82
N LEU A 259 -8.95 -14.32 -4.65
CA LEU A 259 -8.54 -15.30 -3.62
C LEU A 259 -8.62 -16.74 -4.17
N ARG A 260 -9.75 -17.11 -4.80
CA ARG A 260 -9.94 -18.44 -5.41
C ARG A 260 -8.85 -18.74 -6.43
N PHE A 261 -8.57 -17.80 -7.33
CA PHE A 261 -7.53 -17.92 -8.34
C PHE A 261 -6.14 -18.20 -7.72
N HIS A 262 -5.77 -17.48 -6.67
CA HIS A 262 -4.49 -17.69 -6.01
C HIS A 262 -4.40 -19.00 -5.21
N LEU A 263 -5.48 -19.39 -4.56
CA LEU A 263 -5.56 -20.66 -3.82
C LEU A 263 -5.56 -21.87 -4.79
N ALA A 264 -6.14 -21.74 -5.97
CA ALA A 264 -6.10 -22.73 -7.04
C ALA A 264 -4.82 -22.65 -7.90
N ASN A 265 -3.78 -21.94 -7.44
CA ASN A 265 -2.48 -21.83 -8.12
C ASN A 265 -2.59 -21.45 -9.62
N GLY A 266 -3.34 -20.37 -9.89
CA GLY A 266 -3.39 -19.75 -11.23
C GLY A 266 -4.53 -20.23 -12.11
N GLU A 267 -5.53 -20.88 -11.53
CA GLU A 267 -6.71 -21.37 -12.22
C GLU A 267 -8.00 -20.87 -11.56
N LEU A 268 -9.03 -20.60 -12.34
CA LEU A 268 -10.38 -20.32 -11.85
C LEU A 268 -11.41 -20.90 -12.81
N ASN A 269 -12.40 -21.64 -12.27
CA ASN A 269 -13.50 -22.25 -13.02
C ASN A 269 -13.00 -23.09 -14.23
N GLY A 270 -11.92 -23.85 -14.06
CA GLY A 270 -11.32 -24.69 -15.11
C GLY A 270 -10.47 -23.94 -16.14
N ARG A 271 -10.32 -22.62 -15.99
CA ARG A 271 -9.47 -21.81 -16.87
C ARG A 271 -8.17 -21.43 -16.15
N ARG A 272 -7.05 -21.93 -16.66
CA ARG A 272 -5.72 -21.56 -16.20
C ARG A 272 -5.23 -20.30 -16.91
N LEU A 273 -4.82 -19.28 -16.14
CA LEU A 273 -4.29 -18.02 -16.67
C LEU A 273 -2.76 -17.98 -16.62
N VAL A 274 -2.16 -18.72 -15.70
CA VAL A 274 -0.71 -18.76 -15.47
C VAL A 274 -0.36 -20.13 -14.88
N SER A 275 0.84 -20.63 -15.13
CA SER A 275 1.30 -21.87 -14.49
C SER A 275 1.42 -21.71 -12.98
N ALA A 276 1.23 -22.83 -12.27
CA ALA A 276 1.40 -22.86 -10.82
C ALA A 276 2.84 -22.46 -10.41
N GLU A 277 3.83 -22.86 -11.18
CA GLU A 277 5.24 -22.53 -10.95
C GLU A 277 5.47 -21.02 -11.03
N ALA A 278 5.07 -20.38 -12.12
CA ALA A 278 5.27 -18.94 -12.32
C ALA A 278 4.51 -18.10 -11.29
N LEU A 279 3.27 -18.49 -10.92
CA LEU A 279 2.50 -17.78 -9.92
C LEU A 279 3.08 -17.95 -8.50
N ASN A 280 3.53 -19.16 -8.14
CA ASN A 280 4.09 -19.43 -6.81
C ASN A 280 5.47 -18.78 -6.62
N GLU A 281 6.23 -18.55 -7.69
CA GLU A 281 7.45 -17.77 -7.62
C GLU A 281 7.20 -16.36 -7.05
N THR A 282 6.03 -15.75 -7.31
CA THR A 282 5.69 -14.44 -6.72
C THR A 282 5.55 -14.48 -5.19
N LYS A 283 5.25 -15.63 -4.62
CA LYS A 283 5.09 -15.88 -3.18
C LYS A 283 6.34 -16.48 -2.54
N THR A 284 7.41 -16.65 -3.31
CA THR A 284 8.70 -17.12 -2.78
C THR A 284 9.43 -15.98 -2.09
N PRO A 285 9.96 -16.15 -0.85
CA PRO A 285 10.72 -15.14 -0.14
C PRO A 285 11.90 -14.60 -0.96
N GLN A 286 11.96 -13.27 -1.14
CA GLN A 286 13.02 -12.57 -1.88
C GLN A 286 13.85 -11.66 -0.97
N THR A 287 13.19 -11.00 -0.01
CA THR A 287 13.82 -10.02 0.86
C THR A 287 13.37 -10.26 2.29
N ILE A 288 14.32 -10.48 3.19
CA ILE A 288 14.02 -10.71 4.61
C ILE A 288 13.52 -9.41 5.24
N ILE A 289 12.41 -9.50 5.98
CA ILE A 289 11.92 -8.46 6.87
C ILE A 289 12.26 -8.89 8.30
N ARG A 290 13.03 -8.07 9.01
CA ARG A 290 13.42 -8.39 10.38
C ARG A 290 12.25 -8.23 11.33
N VAL A 291 11.92 -9.30 12.07
CA VAL A 291 10.83 -9.31 13.05
C VAL A 291 11.38 -8.88 14.42
N GLU A 292 11.71 -7.62 14.54
CA GLU A 292 12.26 -6.97 15.74
C GLU A 292 11.64 -5.57 15.93
N GLY A 293 11.72 -5.01 17.13
CA GLY A 293 11.18 -3.68 17.44
C GLY A 293 9.70 -3.53 17.05
N GLY A 294 9.36 -2.46 16.35
CA GLY A 294 7.99 -2.17 15.91
C GLY A 294 7.38 -3.24 15.01
N THR A 295 8.18 -3.92 14.18
CA THR A 295 7.70 -5.06 13.38
C THR A 295 7.24 -6.21 14.28
N LYS A 296 7.98 -6.51 15.35
CA LYS A 296 7.59 -7.55 16.32
C LYS A 296 6.34 -7.14 17.10
N GLU A 297 6.22 -5.88 17.49
CA GLU A 297 5.01 -5.35 18.14
C GLU A 297 3.79 -5.46 17.22
N SER A 298 3.95 -5.11 15.93
CA SER A 298 2.86 -5.20 14.94
C SER A 298 2.52 -6.63 14.52
N ASN A 299 3.46 -7.59 14.63
CA ASN A 299 3.27 -9.00 14.28
C ASN A 299 3.72 -9.91 15.44
N PRO A 300 3.04 -9.87 16.60
CA PRO A 300 3.51 -10.57 17.82
C PRO A 300 3.55 -12.11 17.69
N GLU A 301 2.73 -12.67 16.81
CA GLU A 301 2.61 -14.11 16.58
C GLU A 301 3.47 -14.62 15.41
N THR A 302 4.34 -13.75 14.85
CA THR A 302 5.23 -14.04 13.73
C THR A 302 6.68 -14.18 14.20
N LEU A 303 7.39 -15.17 13.69
CA LEU A 303 8.82 -15.41 13.93
C LEU A 303 9.66 -15.09 12.71
N LEU A 304 9.13 -15.36 11.50
CA LEU A 304 9.81 -15.15 10.24
C LEU A 304 8.91 -14.36 9.28
N GLU A 305 9.47 -13.34 8.68
CA GLU A 305 8.77 -12.51 7.70
C GLU A 305 9.71 -12.17 6.54
N ALA A 306 9.20 -12.25 5.33
CA ALA A 306 9.90 -11.86 4.13
C ALA A 306 8.94 -11.21 3.12
N TYR A 307 9.47 -10.43 2.24
CA TYR A 307 8.75 -9.98 1.07
C TYR A 307 9.07 -10.86 -0.12
N GLY A 308 8.05 -11.34 -0.81
CA GLY A 308 8.15 -12.00 -2.11
C GLY A 308 8.16 -10.98 -3.25
N MET A 309 7.29 -11.16 -4.22
CA MET A 309 7.04 -10.20 -5.31
C MET A 309 5.56 -9.77 -5.25
N GLY A 310 5.30 -8.65 -4.58
CA GLY A 310 3.93 -8.15 -4.33
C GLY A 310 3.18 -8.86 -3.20
N TRP A 311 3.88 -9.66 -2.38
CA TRP A 311 3.34 -10.39 -1.25
C TRP A 311 4.29 -10.36 -0.06
N VAL A 312 3.75 -10.24 1.14
CA VAL A 312 4.43 -10.58 2.39
C VAL A 312 4.22 -12.07 2.65
N VAL A 313 5.30 -12.76 2.99
CA VAL A 313 5.31 -14.20 3.29
C VAL A 313 5.80 -14.36 4.72
N GLN A 314 4.96 -14.86 5.59
CA GLN A 314 5.28 -14.97 7.02
C GLN A 314 4.71 -16.25 7.62
N ASP A 315 5.24 -16.66 8.74
CA ASP A 315 4.53 -17.57 9.62
C ASP A 315 3.60 -16.78 10.54
N TYR A 316 2.44 -17.36 10.82
CA TYR A 316 1.53 -16.86 11.83
C TYR A 316 1.10 -18.05 12.71
N ARG A 317 1.61 -18.09 13.95
CA ARG A 317 1.33 -19.18 14.91
C ARG A 317 1.60 -20.57 14.34
N GLY A 318 2.64 -20.71 13.50
CA GLY A 318 3.07 -21.92 12.82
C GLY A 318 2.35 -22.24 11.51
N GLU A 319 1.42 -21.39 11.04
CA GLU A 319 0.80 -21.51 9.72
C GLU A 319 1.46 -20.56 8.72
N LEU A 320 1.55 -20.98 7.45
CA LEU A 320 2.02 -20.11 6.37
C LEU A 320 0.93 -19.09 6.02
N LEU A 321 1.25 -17.83 6.21
CA LEU A 321 0.39 -16.70 5.81
C LEU A 321 1.07 -15.93 4.67
N VAL A 322 0.37 -15.77 3.55
CA VAL A 322 0.78 -14.96 2.40
C VAL A 322 -0.21 -13.81 2.29
N SER A 323 0.26 -12.57 2.44
CA SER A 323 -0.64 -11.45 2.59
C SER A 323 -0.11 -10.18 1.91
N HIS A 324 -0.97 -9.21 1.69
CA HIS A 324 -0.58 -7.84 1.45
C HIS A 324 -1.64 -6.87 2.00
N SER A 325 -1.17 -5.79 2.63
CA SER A 325 -2.04 -4.70 3.04
C SER A 325 -2.11 -3.60 1.98
N GLY A 326 -3.17 -2.82 2.00
CA GLY A 326 -3.33 -1.62 1.18
C GLY A 326 -3.65 -0.40 2.03
N SER A 327 -2.99 0.71 1.73
CA SER A 327 -3.20 1.99 2.40
C SER A 327 -3.17 3.10 1.36
N LEU A 328 -4.28 3.79 1.19
CA LEU A 328 -4.40 4.93 0.30
C LEU A 328 -5.58 5.79 0.75
N ASN A 329 -5.38 7.08 0.88
CA ASN A 329 -6.39 8.13 1.09
C ASN A 329 -7.71 7.69 1.75
N GLY A 330 -7.64 7.37 3.05
CA GLY A 330 -8.83 6.99 3.79
C GLY A 330 -9.28 5.54 3.61
N PHE A 331 -8.58 4.74 2.81
CA PHE A 331 -8.88 3.31 2.64
C PHE A 331 -7.80 2.44 3.24
N ARG A 332 -8.20 1.33 3.83
CA ARG A 332 -7.32 0.25 4.27
C ARG A 332 -7.86 -1.09 3.80
N THR A 333 -6.97 -1.91 3.30
CA THR A 333 -7.29 -3.23 2.74
C THR A 333 -6.33 -4.26 3.29
N HIS A 334 -6.81 -5.47 3.48
CA HIS A 334 -5.96 -6.63 3.75
C HIS A 334 -6.42 -7.80 2.89
N VAL A 335 -5.49 -8.45 2.21
CA VAL A 335 -5.70 -9.68 1.44
C VAL A 335 -4.80 -10.74 2.02
N ASP A 336 -5.38 -11.87 2.42
CA ASP A 336 -4.69 -12.93 3.14
C ASP A 336 -5.01 -14.29 2.53
N LEU A 337 -3.97 -15.08 2.35
CA LEU A 337 -4.02 -16.46 1.90
C LEU A 337 -3.41 -17.36 2.96
N LEU A 338 -4.08 -18.45 3.27
CA LEU A 338 -3.61 -19.58 4.08
C LEU A 338 -3.53 -20.81 3.16
N PRO A 339 -2.48 -20.94 2.35
CA PRO A 339 -2.42 -21.93 1.26
C PRO A 339 -2.57 -23.37 1.76
N ARG A 340 -1.98 -23.69 2.92
CA ARG A 340 -2.05 -25.05 3.51
C ARG A 340 -3.44 -25.43 3.99
N MET A 341 -4.27 -24.42 4.27
CA MET A 341 -5.67 -24.59 4.68
C MET A 341 -6.65 -24.46 3.52
N ASN A 342 -6.17 -24.16 2.30
CA ASN A 342 -6.98 -23.80 1.14
C ASN A 342 -8.04 -22.74 1.49
N ALA A 343 -7.62 -21.71 2.23
CA ALA A 343 -8.47 -20.63 2.73
C ALA A 343 -7.84 -19.27 2.49
N GLY A 344 -8.66 -18.24 2.41
CA GLY A 344 -8.21 -16.86 2.32
C GLY A 344 -9.35 -15.89 2.55
N PHE A 345 -9.01 -14.64 2.81
CA PHE A 345 -10.00 -13.59 3.01
C PHE A 345 -9.50 -12.24 2.52
N VAL A 346 -10.44 -11.34 2.30
CA VAL A 346 -10.19 -9.92 2.08
C VAL A 346 -11.03 -9.10 3.04
N VAL A 347 -10.41 -8.05 3.58
CA VAL A 347 -11.06 -7.02 4.39
C VAL A 347 -10.84 -5.69 3.71
N LEU A 348 -11.92 -4.94 3.47
CA LEU A 348 -11.93 -3.60 2.89
C LEU A 348 -12.59 -2.66 3.90
N ILE A 349 -11.93 -1.56 4.27
CA ILE A 349 -12.52 -0.52 5.13
C ILE A 349 -12.25 0.87 4.55
N ASN A 350 -13.15 1.80 4.82
CA ASN A 350 -13.07 3.17 4.31
C ASN A 350 -12.59 4.19 5.35
N VAL A 351 -11.71 3.80 6.25
CA VAL A 351 -11.07 4.72 7.20
C VAL A 351 -9.57 4.45 7.31
N GLY A 352 -8.80 5.51 7.46
CA GLY A 352 -7.34 5.52 7.51
C GLY A 352 -6.71 4.93 8.79
N ARG A 353 -7.26 3.85 9.36
CA ARG A 353 -6.77 3.22 10.59
C ARG A 353 -6.12 1.87 10.31
N SER A 354 -4.80 1.87 10.11
CA SER A 354 -4.05 0.69 9.67
C SER A 354 -4.16 -0.49 10.63
N TYR A 355 -4.08 -0.26 11.93
CA TYR A 355 -4.16 -1.33 12.93
C TYR A 355 -5.54 -2.01 12.99
N ALA A 356 -6.62 -1.36 12.54
CA ALA A 356 -7.94 -1.98 12.48
C ALA A 356 -7.98 -3.19 11.54
N THR A 357 -7.35 -3.08 10.35
CA THR A 357 -7.28 -4.21 9.41
C THR A 357 -6.35 -5.31 9.89
N VAL A 358 -5.29 -4.96 10.64
CA VAL A 358 -4.39 -5.96 11.24
C VAL A 358 -5.10 -6.72 12.37
N ALA A 359 -5.90 -6.04 13.19
CA ALA A 359 -6.74 -6.68 14.20
C ALA A 359 -7.73 -7.68 13.57
N LEU A 360 -8.41 -7.25 12.49
CA LEU A 360 -9.32 -8.12 11.73
C LEU A 360 -8.59 -9.30 11.09
N ARG A 361 -7.42 -9.07 10.48
CA ARG A 361 -6.58 -10.12 9.91
C ARG A 361 -6.28 -11.21 10.93
N ASN A 362 -5.75 -10.82 12.09
CA ASN A 362 -5.35 -11.79 13.12
C ASN A 362 -6.56 -12.53 13.69
N ALA A 363 -7.65 -11.82 13.97
CA ALA A 363 -8.85 -12.44 14.50
C ALA A 363 -9.52 -13.41 13.50
N LEU A 364 -9.61 -13.04 12.22
CA LEU A 364 -10.13 -13.92 11.17
C LEU A 364 -9.21 -15.12 10.93
N THR A 365 -7.89 -14.92 10.97
CA THR A 365 -6.91 -16.01 10.86
C THR A 365 -7.06 -17.00 12.01
N ASP A 366 -7.13 -16.51 13.26
CA ASP A 366 -7.35 -17.37 14.43
C ASP A 366 -8.66 -18.18 14.32
N LEU A 367 -9.73 -17.52 13.86
CA LEU A 367 -11.03 -18.17 13.67
C LEU A 367 -10.96 -19.26 12.60
N LEU A 368 -10.34 -19.00 11.47
CA LEU A 368 -10.17 -19.98 10.38
C LEU A 368 -9.30 -21.15 10.82
N MET A 369 -8.28 -20.90 11.65
CA MET A 369 -7.41 -21.92 12.23
C MET A 369 -8.07 -22.70 13.38
N GLY A 370 -9.24 -22.28 13.87
CA GLY A 370 -9.89 -22.86 15.06
C GLY A 370 -9.07 -22.67 16.32
N LYS A 371 -8.21 -21.63 16.37
CA LYS A 371 -7.35 -21.35 17.55
C LYS A 371 -7.99 -20.31 18.47
N PRO A 372 -7.71 -20.37 19.79
CA PRO A 372 -8.13 -19.30 20.69
C PRO A 372 -7.54 -17.97 20.25
N SER A 373 -8.42 -16.97 20.08
CA SER A 373 -8.02 -15.62 19.72
C SER A 373 -7.79 -14.76 20.98
N ARG A 374 -6.81 -13.86 20.94
CA ARG A 374 -6.74 -12.78 21.94
C ARG A 374 -7.71 -11.66 21.54
N ASP A 375 -7.94 -10.72 22.42
CA ASP A 375 -8.61 -9.45 22.03
C ASP A 375 -7.64 -8.62 21.18
N TRP A 376 -7.67 -8.87 19.88
CA TRP A 376 -6.83 -8.16 18.91
C TRP A 376 -7.20 -6.69 18.79
N ASN A 377 -8.47 -6.33 19.00
CA ASN A 377 -8.88 -4.93 19.00
C ASN A 377 -8.25 -4.18 20.17
N ALA A 378 -8.33 -4.71 21.39
CA ALA A 378 -7.71 -4.08 22.55
C ALA A 378 -6.18 -3.99 22.39
N TYR A 379 -5.53 -5.04 21.85
CA TYR A 379 -4.08 -5.05 21.61
C TYR A 379 -3.66 -3.92 20.64
N TYR A 380 -4.27 -3.87 19.46
CA TYR A 380 -3.88 -2.89 18.44
C TYR A 380 -4.35 -1.46 18.74
N LEU A 381 -5.45 -1.27 19.47
CA LEU A 381 -5.82 0.05 20.01
C LEU A 381 -4.78 0.55 21.02
N GLY A 382 -4.14 -0.37 21.75
CA GLY A 382 -3.00 -0.03 22.60
C GLY A 382 -1.79 0.48 21.80
N LEU A 383 -1.46 -0.19 20.70
CA LEU A 383 -0.37 0.25 19.80
C LEU A 383 -0.70 1.55 19.08
N ASP A 384 -1.93 1.73 18.64
CA ASP A 384 -2.40 2.96 17.99
C ASP A 384 -2.26 4.17 18.93
N ARG A 385 -2.65 4.04 20.21
CA ARG A 385 -2.43 5.09 21.22
C ARG A 385 -0.94 5.35 21.45
N LYS A 386 -0.13 4.30 21.58
CA LYS A 386 1.32 4.42 21.75
C LYS A 386 1.97 5.17 20.57
N SER A 387 1.51 4.91 19.34
CA SER A 387 2.00 5.63 18.14
C SER A 387 1.71 7.12 18.23
N VAL A 388 0.48 7.50 18.60
CA VAL A 388 0.09 8.90 18.77
C VAL A 388 0.91 9.58 19.89
N GLU A 389 1.12 8.89 21.01
CA GLU A 389 1.93 9.41 22.13
C GLU A 389 3.40 9.64 21.69
N GLU A 390 3.97 8.73 20.89
CA GLU A 390 5.35 8.86 20.40
C GLU A 390 5.49 9.96 19.35
N GLU A 391 4.48 10.13 18.47
CA GLU A 391 4.42 11.27 17.54
C GLU A 391 4.36 12.61 18.28
N GLU A 392 3.52 12.72 19.31
CA GLU A 392 3.46 13.91 20.16
C GLU A 392 4.77 14.18 20.91
N LYS A 393 5.39 13.12 21.41
CA LYS A 393 6.70 13.21 22.09
C LYS A 393 7.76 13.70 21.10
N THR A 394 7.84 13.13 19.90
CA THR A 394 8.78 13.56 18.85
C THR A 394 8.59 15.04 18.50
N ARG A 395 7.32 15.48 18.37
CA ARG A 395 7.00 16.88 18.13
C ARG A 395 7.44 17.79 19.30
N LYS A 396 7.19 17.36 20.55
CA LYS A 396 7.62 18.11 21.74
C LYS A 396 9.15 18.18 21.85
N GLU A 397 9.86 17.08 21.54
CA GLU A 397 11.33 17.04 21.50
C GLU A 397 11.91 17.94 20.40
N ARG A 398 11.25 17.97 19.23
CA ARG A 398 11.61 18.91 18.15
C ARG A 398 11.41 20.35 18.62
N GLU A 399 10.28 20.67 19.23
CA GLU A 399 10.02 22.02 19.74
C GLU A 399 10.96 22.41 20.87
N ALA A 400 11.34 21.50 21.77
CA ALA A 400 12.32 21.74 22.82
C ALA A 400 13.73 22.03 22.27
N LYS A 401 14.07 21.57 21.08
CA LYS A 401 15.32 21.86 20.38
C LYS A 401 15.29 23.19 19.61
N ARG A 402 14.11 23.80 19.52
CA ARG A 402 13.96 25.10 18.86
C ARG A 402 14.69 26.19 19.61
N HIS A 403 15.50 26.96 18.92
CA HIS A 403 16.10 28.16 19.48
C HIS A 403 15.09 29.30 19.41
N ALA A 404 14.52 29.65 20.58
CA ALA A 404 13.56 30.74 20.69
C ALA A 404 14.23 32.11 20.45
N ASN A 405 13.43 33.10 20.04
CA ASN A 405 13.86 34.47 19.84
C ASN A 405 14.98 34.65 18.79
N THR A 406 15.03 33.77 17.79
CA THR A 406 15.87 33.92 16.61
C THR A 406 15.10 34.54 15.47
N SER A 407 15.80 35.13 14.53
CA SER A 407 15.26 35.64 13.28
C SER A 407 16.05 35.02 12.12
N PRO A 408 15.46 34.92 10.92
CA PRO A 408 16.23 34.60 9.72
C PRO A 408 17.40 35.56 9.55
N SER A 409 18.54 35.07 9.05
CA SER A 409 19.73 35.91 8.86
C SER A 409 19.62 36.90 7.70
N ARG A 410 18.59 36.79 6.90
CA ARG A 410 18.24 37.66 5.77
C ARG A 410 16.76 38.05 5.83
N ASP A 411 16.40 39.16 5.17
CA ASP A 411 15.00 39.49 4.93
C ASP A 411 14.29 38.38 4.18
N LEU A 412 12.99 38.17 4.45
CA LEU A 412 12.20 37.08 3.83
C LEU A 412 12.24 37.09 2.32
N THR A 413 12.38 38.27 1.69
CA THR A 413 12.57 38.42 0.25
C THR A 413 13.79 37.68 -0.30
N ALA A 414 14.85 37.52 0.51
CA ALA A 414 16.05 36.78 0.11
C ALA A 414 15.81 35.26 -0.02
N TYR A 415 14.83 34.70 0.68
CA TYR A 415 14.47 33.27 0.62
C TYR A 415 13.50 33.00 -0.52
N ALA A 416 12.78 33.99 -1.02
CA ALA A 416 11.92 33.85 -2.18
C ALA A 416 12.72 33.61 -3.46
N GLY A 417 12.18 32.82 -4.37
CA GLY A 417 12.82 32.49 -5.64
C GLY A 417 12.44 31.09 -6.14
N THR A 418 13.06 30.73 -7.25
CA THR A 418 12.96 29.38 -7.81
C THR A 418 14.17 28.57 -7.39
N TYR A 419 13.93 27.37 -6.92
CA TYR A 419 14.92 26.41 -6.48
C TYR A 419 14.78 25.14 -7.31
N GLU A 420 15.86 24.45 -7.63
CA GLU A 420 15.83 23.29 -8.52
C GLU A 420 16.55 22.09 -7.92
N SER A 421 15.91 20.94 -8.00
CA SER A 421 16.49 19.64 -7.71
C SER A 421 16.54 18.80 -8.99
N ARG A 422 17.61 18.04 -9.19
CA ARG A 422 17.71 17.14 -10.34
C ARG A 422 16.57 16.12 -10.40
N ALA A 423 16.13 15.62 -9.23
CA ALA A 423 15.06 14.62 -9.14
C ALA A 423 13.66 15.24 -9.17
N TYR A 424 13.47 16.40 -8.53
CA TYR A 424 12.15 17.00 -8.32
C TYR A 424 11.83 18.15 -9.30
N GLY A 425 12.84 18.61 -10.07
CA GLY A 425 12.69 19.79 -10.92
C GLY A 425 12.53 21.07 -10.09
N PRO A 426 11.86 22.11 -10.66
CA PRO A 426 11.72 23.40 -10.04
C PRO A 426 10.70 23.42 -8.90
N LEU A 427 11.06 24.10 -7.82
CA LEU A 427 10.25 24.44 -6.66
C LEU A 427 10.27 25.95 -6.51
N THR A 428 9.14 26.58 -6.22
CA THR A 428 9.05 28.03 -6.02
C THR A 428 8.75 28.32 -4.56
N ILE A 429 9.50 29.25 -3.98
CA ILE A 429 9.18 29.87 -2.68
C ILE A 429 8.78 31.31 -2.97
N ALA A 430 7.54 31.65 -2.68
CA ALA A 430 6.99 33.00 -2.85
C ALA A 430 6.90 33.70 -1.50
N LEU A 431 7.02 35.05 -1.52
CA LEU A 431 6.67 35.87 -0.38
C LEU A 431 5.26 36.44 -0.61
N GLU A 432 4.30 36.06 0.22
CA GLU A 432 2.90 36.46 0.14
C GLU A 432 2.44 36.91 1.53
N ASP A 433 1.81 38.07 1.62
CA ASP A 433 1.29 38.62 2.88
C ASP A 433 2.29 38.52 4.04
N GLU A 434 3.56 38.88 3.79
CA GLU A 434 4.69 38.81 4.75
C GLU A 434 5.05 37.38 5.22
N ALA A 435 4.58 36.34 4.55
CA ALA A 435 4.90 34.94 4.83
C ALA A 435 5.49 34.24 3.60
N LEU A 436 6.38 33.27 3.85
CA LEU A 436 6.91 32.41 2.77
C LEU A 436 5.93 31.27 2.49
N VAL A 437 5.69 31.03 1.21
CA VAL A 437 4.82 29.95 0.71
C VAL A 437 5.60 29.13 -0.29
N LEU A 438 5.72 27.83 0.00
CA LEU A 438 6.31 26.84 -0.90
C LEU A 438 5.26 26.36 -1.90
N ARG A 439 5.63 26.32 -3.17
CA ARG A 439 4.85 25.73 -4.25
C ARG A 439 5.68 24.71 -5.00
N TRP A 440 5.20 23.49 -4.99
CA TRP A 440 5.77 22.41 -5.79
C TRP A 440 4.64 21.52 -6.30
N SER A 441 4.67 21.21 -7.59
CA SER A 441 3.62 20.40 -8.20
C SER A 441 2.21 20.99 -7.94
N ARG A 442 1.30 20.27 -7.32
CA ARG A 442 -0.03 20.74 -6.89
C ARG A 442 -0.06 21.18 -5.41
N MET A 443 1.07 21.11 -4.72
CA MET A 443 1.16 21.49 -3.30
C MET A 443 1.41 22.99 -3.16
N THR A 444 0.75 23.59 -2.17
CA THR A 444 0.98 24.96 -1.71
C THR A 444 1.05 24.92 -0.19
N ILE A 445 2.24 25.07 0.37
CA ILE A 445 2.52 24.81 1.78
C ILE A 445 3.08 26.09 2.41
N PRO A 446 2.48 26.64 3.48
CA PRO A 446 3.06 27.75 4.22
C PRO A 446 4.36 27.34 4.93
N LEU A 447 5.35 28.22 4.89
CA LEU A 447 6.61 28.07 5.61
C LEU A 447 6.62 28.99 6.84
N VAL A 448 6.53 28.42 8.02
CA VAL A 448 6.54 29.17 9.28
C VAL A 448 7.96 29.22 9.83
N HIS A 449 8.47 30.41 10.21
CA HIS A 449 9.79 30.52 10.78
C HIS A 449 9.94 29.66 12.04
N TYR A 450 10.93 28.76 12.01
CA TYR A 450 11.19 27.85 13.13
C TYR A 450 12.35 28.33 13.99
N HIS A 451 13.56 28.46 13.46
CA HIS A 451 14.71 29.11 14.08
C HIS A 451 15.80 29.40 13.02
N TYR A 452 16.57 30.46 13.21
CA TYR A 452 17.62 30.87 12.26
C TYR A 452 17.11 30.84 10.82
N ASP A 453 17.82 30.17 9.93
CA ASP A 453 17.44 30.00 8.50
C ASP A 453 16.65 28.71 8.24
N THR A 454 15.95 28.22 9.25
CA THR A 454 15.09 27.03 9.13
C THR A 454 13.62 27.42 9.29
N PHE A 455 12.81 26.94 8.37
CA PHE A 455 11.35 27.11 8.41
C PHE A 455 10.67 25.74 8.60
N LEU A 456 9.45 25.74 9.08
CA LEU A 456 8.62 24.56 9.24
C LEU A 456 7.55 24.58 8.16
N ALA A 457 7.55 23.56 7.31
CA ALA A 457 6.51 23.27 6.34
C ALA A 457 5.45 22.36 6.98
N VAL A 458 4.22 22.84 7.13
CA VAL A 458 3.12 22.04 7.73
C VAL A 458 1.88 22.15 6.86
N ASP A 459 1.37 21.00 6.45
CA ASP A 459 0.08 20.87 5.80
C ASP A 459 -0.55 19.53 6.22
N GLU A 460 -1.59 19.59 7.06
CA GLU A 460 -2.29 18.39 7.57
C GLU A 460 -3.06 17.62 6.45
N VAL A 461 -3.41 18.29 5.36
CA VAL A 461 -4.13 17.66 4.24
C VAL A 461 -3.15 16.92 3.33
N ALA A 462 -1.98 17.52 3.08
CA ALA A 462 -0.91 16.93 2.30
C ALA A 462 0.00 16.01 3.12
N ASP A 463 -0.28 15.81 4.42
CA ASP A 463 0.53 15.02 5.37
C ASP A 463 2.00 15.46 5.41
N VAL A 464 2.23 16.79 5.42
CA VAL A 464 3.56 17.40 5.48
C VAL A 464 3.77 18.01 6.87
N ASP A 465 4.83 17.60 7.55
CA ASP A 465 5.34 18.18 8.81
C ASP A 465 6.86 18.06 8.82
N GLU A 466 7.54 18.94 8.08
CA GLU A 466 8.96 18.85 7.82
C GLU A 466 9.69 20.19 8.04
N LEU A 467 10.91 20.10 8.54
CA LEU A 467 11.80 21.26 8.61
C LEU A 467 12.46 21.53 7.25
N ALA A 468 12.42 22.77 6.82
CA ALA A 468 13.03 23.30 5.60
C ALA A 468 14.24 24.17 5.96
N PRO A 469 15.43 23.60 6.20
CA PRO A 469 16.64 24.38 6.43
C PRO A 469 17.16 24.98 5.13
N PHE A 470 17.43 26.28 5.15
CA PHE A 470 18.12 26.99 4.07
C PHE A 470 19.62 27.07 4.36
N ALA A 471 20.41 26.90 3.31
CA ALA A 471 21.86 27.11 3.37
C ALA A 471 22.24 28.42 2.65
N LEU A 472 23.20 29.13 3.24
CA LEU A 472 23.78 30.34 2.68
C LEU A 472 25.16 30.04 2.10
N ASN A 473 25.55 30.78 1.05
CA ASN A 473 26.91 30.74 0.50
C ASN A 473 27.87 31.60 1.37
N THR A 474 29.16 31.63 1.00
CA THR A 474 30.17 32.41 1.73
C THR A 474 29.98 33.92 1.68
N ALA A 475 29.19 34.43 0.74
CA ALA A 475 28.77 35.82 0.64
C ALA A 475 27.55 36.13 1.53
N GLY A 476 26.92 35.09 2.09
CA GLY A 476 25.73 35.20 2.91
C GLY A 476 24.42 35.22 2.09
N ASP A 477 24.44 34.89 0.80
CA ASP A 477 23.23 34.78 0.02
C ASP A 477 22.60 33.41 0.19
N VAL A 478 21.26 33.34 0.15
CA VAL A 478 20.51 32.08 0.21
C VAL A 478 20.82 31.24 -1.02
N GLN A 479 21.41 30.07 -0.82
CA GLN A 479 21.91 29.20 -1.89
C GLN A 479 21.01 28.01 -2.14
N SER A 480 20.42 27.41 -1.11
CA SER A 480 19.61 26.20 -1.26
C SER A 480 18.64 26.00 -0.11
N VAL A 481 17.65 25.13 -0.31
CA VAL A 481 16.76 24.60 0.72
C VAL A 481 16.75 23.08 0.66
N THR A 482 16.63 22.41 1.79
CA THR A 482 16.50 20.95 1.87
C THR A 482 15.07 20.59 2.25
N LEU A 483 14.45 19.70 1.45
CA LEU A 483 13.10 19.18 1.64
C LEU A 483 13.06 17.74 1.11
N TRP A 484 12.25 16.87 1.73
CA TRP A 484 12.08 15.46 1.32
C TRP A 484 13.41 14.72 1.13
N GLY A 485 14.39 15.05 1.97
CA GLY A 485 15.75 14.51 1.88
C GLY A 485 16.53 14.95 0.63
N GLN A 486 16.04 15.94 -0.13
CA GLN A 486 16.65 16.46 -1.35
C GLN A 486 17.07 17.94 -1.17
N THR A 487 18.19 18.30 -1.78
CA THR A 487 18.65 19.70 -1.84
C THR A 487 18.15 20.34 -3.13
N PHE A 488 17.47 21.45 -3.00
CA PHE A 488 17.04 22.31 -4.09
C PHE A 488 17.95 23.56 -4.10
N VAL A 489 18.68 23.78 -5.19
CA VAL A 489 19.60 24.90 -5.35
C VAL A 489 18.87 26.09 -5.94
N LYS A 490 19.09 27.26 -5.39
CA LYS A 490 18.47 28.50 -5.86
C LYS A 490 19.06 28.90 -7.23
N ASN A 491 18.19 29.21 -8.20
CA ASN A 491 18.56 29.67 -9.54
C ASN A 491 18.98 31.14 -9.54
#